data_1fac3af7764ff6e72f2e7c87a2462581
#
_entry.id   1fac3af7764ff6e72f2e7c87a2462581
#
_cell.length_a   1.000
_cell.length_b   1.000
_cell.length_c   1.000
_cell.angle_alpha   90.00
_cell.angle_beta   90.00
_cell.angle_gamma   90.00
#
_symmetry.space_group_name_H-M   'P 1'
#
loop_
_entity.id
_entity.type
_entity.pdbx_description
1 polymer ?
#
loop_
_entity_poly.entity_id
_entity_poly.type
_entity_poly.pdbx_seq_one_letter_code
_entity_poly.pdbx_strand_id
1 'polypeptide(L)'
;MVFSKHLYMVILSYILLIIAVAGAGIALVITHTALILGSLLFIFSLFLIGALVKRLNKFNTKIRIFLDAVEDKENMILFNEQSADKEMNALSHSLNRINELLATTKSQSRVQENFYHSLLEEVPNGVLAWNSEKRVLFVNGAALRLLGVESIIFLRQLEEQYPILKDFITHGNVENSFLLQSNSKKQLSLSMNRMKLNSETITLLAIKDISNELSEKESESWSKLTRVLTHEIMNTIAPIVSLSQTLSSVSYTHLRAH
;
A
#
# COMPACT_ATOMS: atom_id res chain seq x y z
N MET A 1 28.63 -4.37 -19.30
CA MET A 1 28.96 -4.80 -20.68
C MET A 1 30.38 -5.36 -20.83
N VAL A 2 31.35 -5.04 -19.99
CA VAL A 2 32.76 -5.53 -20.02
C VAL A 2 32.87 -6.98 -19.56
N PHE A 3 32.05 -7.41 -18.59
CA PHE A 3 32.06 -8.75 -18.00
C PHE A 3 31.71 -9.86 -19.00
N SER A 4 30.77 -9.62 -19.90
CA SER A 4 30.36 -10.59 -20.94
C SER A 4 31.48 -10.88 -21.97
N LYS A 5 32.31 -9.89 -22.31
CA LYS A 5 33.38 -10.07 -23.31
C LYS A 5 34.52 -10.92 -22.79
N HIS A 6 34.90 -10.80 -21.52
CA HIS A 6 36.01 -11.56 -20.96
C HIS A 6 35.66 -13.05 -20.78
N LEU A 7 34.47 -13.35 -20.22
CA LEU A 7 33.99 -14.73 -20.11
C LEU A 7 33.86 -15.41 -21.46
N TYR A 8 33.30 -14.70 -22.45
CA TYR A 8 33.16 -15.17 -23.80
C TYR A 8 34.54 -15.48 -24.43
N MET A 9 35.51 -14.58 -24.26
CA MET A 9 36.89 -14.82 -24.77
C MET A 9 37.58 -16.01 -24.11
N VAL A 10 37.38 -16.19 -22.79
CA VAL A 10 37.95 -17.35 -22.07
C VAL A 10 37.32 -18.66 -22.57
N ILE A 11 36.01 -18.72 -22.69
CA ILE A 11 35.33 -19.92 -23.20
C ILE A 11 35.75 -20.18 -24.64
N LEU A 12 35.83 -19.17 -25.51
CA LEU A 12 36.26 -19.28 -26.88
C LEU A 12 37.69 -19.79 -26.97
N SER A 13 38.63 -19.28 -26.15
CA SER A 13 40.02 -19.74 -26.11
C SER A 13 40.14 -21.20 -25.68
N TYR A 14 39.34 -21.67 -24.72
CA TYR A 14 39.26 -23.08 -24.32
C TYR A 14 38.73 -23.95 -25.44
N ILE A 15 37.70 -23.54 -26.16
CA ILE A 15 37.13 -24.28 -27.29
C ILE A 15 38.15 -24.37 -28.42
N LEU A 16 38.84 -23.26 -28.78
CA LEU A 16 39.88 -23.25 -29.79
C LEU A 16 41.05 -24.18 -29.41
N LEU A 17 41.49 -24.14 -28.14
CA LEU A 17 42.53 -25.03 -27.64
C LEU A 17 42.13 -26.51 -27.76
N ILE A 18 40.92 -26.86 -27.37
CA ILE A 18 40.37 -28.22 -27.46
C ILE A 18 40.37 -28.70 -28.93
N ILE A 19 39.88 -27.85 -29.84
CA ILE A 19 39.85 -28.18 -31.29
C ILE A 19 41.25 -28.35 -31.83
N ALA A 20 42.19 -27.48 -31.47
CA ALA A 20 43.59 -27.57 -31.93
C ALA A 20 44.28 -28.85 -31.42
N VAL A 21 44.12 -29.19 -30.13
CA VAL A 21 44.72 -30.39 -29.52
C VAL A 21 44.10 -31.67 -30.10
N ALA A 22 42.75 -31.70 -30.24
CA ALA A 22 42.06 -32.83 -30.84
C ALA A 22 42.43 -33.03 -32.32
N GLY A 23 42.47 -31.92 -33.10
CA GLY A 23 42.87 -31.95 -34.50
C GLY A 23 44.33 -32.44 -34.72
N ALA A 24 45.23 -31.95 -33.86
CA ALA A 24 46.65 -32.44 -33.89
C ALA A 24 46.73 -33.91 -33.51
N GLY A 25 46.01 -34.39 -32.54
CA GLY A 25 45.92 -35.77 -32.12
C GLY A 25 45.42 -36.68 -33.24
N ILE A 26 44.34 -36.30 -33.92
CA ILE A 26 43.76 -37.04 -35.06
C ILE A 26 44.73 -37.08 -36.25
N ALA A 27 45.35 -35.94 -36.55
CA ALA A 27 46.35 -35.89 -37.67
C ALA A 27 47.50 -36.82 -37.44
N LEU A 28 48.08 -36.90 -36.23
CA LEU A 28 49.15 -37.80 -35.87
C LEU A 28 48.75 -39.29 -35.92
N VAL A 29 47.51 -39.62 -35.61
CA VAL A 29 46.98 -40.98 -35.71
C VAL A 29 46.80 -41.40 -37.19
N ILE A 30 46.21 -40.52 -38.01
CA ILE A 30 45.97 -40.81 -39.46
C ILE A 30 47.25 -40.93 -40.25
N THR A 31 48.28 -40.14 -39.94
CA THR A 31 49.58 -40.20 -40.64
C THR A 31 50.46 -41.33 -40.17
N HIS A 32 50.07 -42.17 -39.22
CA HIS A 32 50.81 -43.25 -38.60
C HIS A 32 52.21 -42.86 -38.08
N THR A 33 52.47 -41.52 -37.94
CA THR A 33 53.83 -41.06 -37.57
C THR A 33 54.13 -41.20 -36.08
N ALA A 34 53.09 -41.07 -35.22
CA ALA A 34 53.21 -41.18 -33.74
C ALA A 34 51.88 -41.58 -33.08
N LEU A 35 51.48 -42.85 -33.24
CA LEU A 35 50.20 -43.37 -32.75
C LEU A 35 49.98 -43.16 -31.22
N ILE A 36 51.05 -43.40 -30.44
CA ILE A 36 50.99 -43.25 -28.99
C ILE A 36 50.80 -41.79 -28.61
N LEU A 37 51.49 -40.85 -29.23
CA LEU A 37 51.38 -39.42 -28.95
C LEU A 37 50.00 -38.85 -29.37
N GLY A 38 49.48 -39.29 -30.52
CA GLY A 38 48.17 -38.91 -31.02
C GLY A 38 47.05 -39.37 -30.11
N SER A 39 47.12 -40.62 -29.61
CA SER A 39 46.12 -41.11 -28.63
C SER A 39 46.18 -40.38 -27.29
N LEU A 40 47.36 -40.03 -26.79
CA LEU A 40 47.56 -39.22 -25.59
C LEU A 40 46.96 -37.82 -25.73
N LEU A 41 47.18 -37.15 -26.84
CA LEU A 41 46.59 -35.84 -27.12
C LEU A 41 45.05 -35.88 -27.19
N PHE A 42 44.51 -36.96 -27.76
CA PHE A 42 43.06 -37.15 -27.80
C PHE A 42 42.47 -37.33 -26.40
N ILE A 43 43.08 -38.15 -25.55
CA ILE A 43 42.65 -38.31 -24.13
C ILE A 43 42.77 -37.00 -23.38
N PHE A 44 43.84 -36.22 -23.61
CA PHE A 44 44.02 -34.92 -23.00
C PHE A 44 42.93 -33.92 -23.45
N SER A 45 42.50 -33.95 -24.69
CA SER A 45 41.38 -33.14 -25.19
C SER A 45 40.07 -33.48 -24.46
N LEU A 46 39.78 -34.78 -24.22
CA LEU A 46 38.62 -35.21 -23.44
C LEU A 46 38.67 -34.69 -21.98
N PHE A 47 39.86 -34.70 -21.37
CA PHE A 47 40.06 -34.13 -20.04
C PHE A 47 39.76 -32.61 -20.01
N LEU A 48 40.20 -31.86 -21.02
CA LEU A 48 39.91 -30.42 -21.15
C LEU A 48 38.42 -30.15 -21.30
N ILE A 49 37.71 -31.00 -22.08
CA ILE A 49 36.24 -30.91 -22.18
C ILE A 49 35.57 -31.11 -20.82
N GLY A 50 35.99 -32.14 -20.07
CA GLY A 50 35.48 -32.40 -18.72
C GLY A 50 35.72 -31.23 -17.77
N ALA A 51 36.91 -30.61 -17.83
CA ALA A 51 37.23 -29.43 -17.02
C ALA A 51 36.34 -28.23 -17.39
N LEU A 52 36.09 -28.00 -18.69
CA LEU A 52 35.18 -26.92 -19.14
C LEU A 52 33.76 -27.16 -18.68
N VAL A 53 33.22 -28.37 -18.83
CA VAL A 53 31.88 -28.75 -18.37
C VAL A 53 31.74 -28.53 -16.85
N LYS A 54 32.73 -28.97 -16.07
CA LYS A 54 32.77 -28.78 -14.61
C LYS A 54 32.73 -27.28 -14.23
N ARG A 55 33.43 -26.44 -14.98
CA ARG A 55 33.46 -24.99 -14.79
C ARG A 55 32.07 -24.37 -15.07
N LEU A 56 31.46 -24.71 -16.22
CA LEU A 56 30.13 -24.23 -16.59
C LEU A 56 29.06 -24.67 -15.59
N ASN A 57 29.13 -25.91 -15.11
CA ASN A 57 28.19 -26.41 -14.10
C ASN A 57 28.27 -25.62 -12.78
N LYS A 58 29.47 -25.18 -12.37
CA LYS A 58 29.61 -24.33 -11.17
C LYS A 58 28.88 -22.99 -11.34
N PHE A 59 28.93 -22.36 -12.53
CA PHE A 59 28.18 -21.13 -12.81
C PHE A 59 26.68 -21.40 -12.76
N ASN A 60 26.20 -22.42 -13.45
CA ASN A 60 24.80 -22.78 -13.49
C ASN A 60 24.24 -23.07 -12.08
N THR A 61 25.01 -23.79 -11.26
CA THR A 61 24.59 -24.09 -9.87
C THR A 61 24.49 -22.85 -9.04
N LYS A 62 25.42 -21.89 -9.14
CA LYS A 62 25.31 -20.63 -8.40
C LYS A 62 24.08 -19.80 -8.82
N ILE A 63 23.84 -19.71 -10.13
CA ILE A 63 22.66 -18.98 -10.64
C ILE A 63 21.38 -19.65 -10.17
N ARG A 64 21.32 -20.99 -10.22
CA ARG A 64 20.17 -21.74 -9.74
C ARG A 64 19.89 -21.49 -8.25
N ILE A 65 20.92 -21.63 -7.41
CA ILE A 65 20.80 -21.35 -5.96
C ILE A 65 20.30 -19.92 -5.71
N PHE A 66 20.78 -18.95 -6.48
CA PHE A 66 20.32 -17.57 -6.39
C PHE A 66 18.84 -17.44 -6.77
N LEU A 67 18.41 -18.04 -7.87
CA LEU A 67 17.01 -17.98 -8.32
C LEU A 67 16.08 -18.67 -7.32
N ASP A 68 16.46 -19.85 -6.82
CA ASP A 68 15.73 -20.58 -5.78
C ASP A 68 15.59 -19.73 -4.52
N ALA A 69 16.65 -19.03 -4.09
CA ALA A 69 16.63 -18.14 -2.92
C ALA A 69 15.73 -16.89 -3.12
N VAL A 70 15.71 -16.34 -4.33
CA VAL A 70 14.82 -15.20 -4.65
C VAL A 70 13.35 -15.64 -4.66
N GLU A 71 13.06 -16.87 -5.13
CA GLU A 71 11.70 -17.43 -5.15
C GLU A 71 11.18 -17.71 -3.74
N ASP A 72 12.01 -18.24 -2.85
CA ASP A 72 11.65 -18.56 -1.45
C ASP A 72 11.37 -17.35 -0.57
N LYS A 73 11.57 -16.12 -1.07
CA LYS A 73 11.25 -14.83 -0.41
C LYS A 73 11.84 -14.60 1.00
N GLU A 74 12.37 -15.61 1.67
CA GLU A 74 12.77 -15.53 3.09
C GLU A 74 14.28 -15.60 3.30
N ASN A 75 15.04 -16.21 2.40
CA ASN A 75 16.44 -16.47 2.62
C ASN A 75 17.34 -15.65 1.69
N MET A 76 18.03 -14.67 2.29
CA MET A 76 19.11 -13.96 1.62
C MET A 76 20.37 -14.80 1.66
N ILE A 77 20.77 -15.37 0.52
CA ILE A 77 22.01 -16.16 0.42
C ILE A 77 23.14 -15.21 -0.02
N LEU A 78 24.14 -15.03 0.84
CA LEU A 78 25.37 -14.33 0.48
C LEU A 78 26.34 -15.30 -0.18
N PHE A 79 26.77 -14.97 -1.38
CA PHE A 79 27.77 -15.74 -2.11
C PHE A 79 29.17 -15.31 -1.72
N ASN A 80 30.04 -16.29 -1.45
CA ASN A 80 31.44 -16.02 -1.13
C ASN A 80 32.15 -15.43 -2.35
N GLU A 81 32.81 -14.29 -2.17
CA GLU A 81 33.59 -13.56 -3.17
C GLU A 81 35.09 -13.90 -3.18
N GLN A 82 35.53 -14.82 -2.31
CA GLN A 82 36.93 -15.24 -2.18
C GLN A 82 37.21 -16.54 -2.96
N SER A 83 36.87 -16.61 -4.24
CA SER A 83 37.25 -17.73 -5.08
C SER A 83 38.59 -17.43 -5.80
N ALA A 84 39.38 -18.45 -6.09
CA ALA A 84 40.57 -18.32 -6.92
C ALA A 84 40.26 -17.89 -8.38
N ASP A 85 38.99 -18.02 -8.79
CA ASP A 85 38.51 -17.65 -10.13
C ASP A 85 37.90 -16.24 -10.09
N LYS A 86 38.57 -15.29 -10.75
CA LYS A 86 38.10 -13.87 -10.83
C LYS A 86 36.69 -13.73 -11.38
N GLU A 87 36.31 -14.57 -12.34
CA GLU A 87 35.01 -14.52 -12.98
C GLU A 87 33.90 -15.00 -12.03
N MET A 88 34.21 -16.03 -11.23
CA MET A 88 33.32 -16.55 -10.21
C MET A 88 33.10 -15.52 -9.08
N ASN A 89 34.14 -14.76 -8.74
CA ASN A 89 34.04 -13.67 -7.78
C ASN A 89 33.18 -12.51 -8.32
N ALA A 90 33.39 -12.13 -9.58
CA ALA A 90 32.60 -11.09 -10.22
C ALA A 90 31.10 -11.48 -10.35
N LEU A 91 30.80 -12.76 -10.63
CA LEU A 91 29.44 -13.29 -10.58
C LEU A 91 28.87 -13.18 -9.16
N SER A 92 29.62 -13.69 -8.16
CA SER A 92 29.19 -13.61 -6.75
C SER A 92 28.90 -12.17 -6.31
N HIS A 93 29.78 -11.23 -6.65
CA HIS A 93 29.62 -9.80 -6.38
C HIS A 93 28.34 -9.25 -7.04
N SER A 94 28.09 -9.59 -8.30
CA SER A 94 26.89 -9.16 -9.02
C SER A 94 25.61 -9.72 -8.40
N LEU A 95 25.62 -11.00 -8.00
CA LEU A 95 24.48 -11.64 -7.32
C LEU A 95 24.22 -11.03 -5.93
N ASN A 96 25.29 -10.78 -5.16
CA ASN A 96 25.18 -10.12 -3.86
C ASN A 96 24.62 -8.69 -3.99
N ARG A 97 25.05 -7.94 -5.00
CA ARG A 97 24.51 -6.60 -5.30
C ARG A 97 23.02 -6.64 -5.66
N ILE A 98 22.59 -7.64 -6.45
CA ILE A 98 21.16 -7.80 -6.76
C ILE A 98 20.37 -8.13 -5.49
N ASN A 99 20.89 -9.01 -4.62
CA ASN A 99 20.29 -9.30 -3.32
C ASN A 99 20.13 -8.04 -2.46
N GLU A 100 21.14 -7.20 -2.39
CA GLU A 100 21.09 -5.94 -1.65
C GLU A 100 20.02 -4.98 -2.20
N LEU A 101 19.95 -4.86 -3.54
CA LEU A 101 18.92 -4.05 -4.20
C LEU A 101 17.50 -4.60 -3.93
N LEU A 102 17.31 -5.90 -3.99
CA LEU A 102 16.03 -6.53 -3.68
C LEU A 102 15.63 -6.31 -2.21
N ALA A 103 16.59 -6.46 -1.29
CA ALA A 103 16.36 -6.23 0.13
C ALA A 103 15.99 -4.78 0.44
N THR A 104 16.74 -3.82 -0.14
CA THR A 104 16.46 -2.40 0.06
C THR A 104 15.10 -2.03 -0.53
N THR A 105 14.76 -2.51 -1.72
CA THR A 105 13.44 -2.26 -2.34
C THR A 105 12.31 -2.86 -1.50
N LYS A 106 12.47 -4.11 -1.01
CA LYS A 106 11.48 -4.76 -0.14
C LYS A 106 11.32 -4.03 1.20
N SER A 107 12.43 -3.58 1.77
CA SER A 107 12.42 -2.79 3.01
C SER A 107 11.72 -1.45 2.81
N GLN A 108 12.04 -0.73 1.74
CA GLN A 108 11.37 0.54 1.39
C GLN A 108 9.88 0.35 1.18
N SER A 109 9.48 -0.71 0.47
CA SER A 109 8.05 -1.02 0.25
C SER A 109 7.32 -1.28 1.57
N ARG A 110 7.93 -2.04 2.50
CA ARG A 110 7.37 -2.28 3.84
C ARG A 110 7.26 -1.00 4.68
N VAL A 111 8.29 -0.16 4.64
CA VAL A 111 8.27 1.13 5.36
C VAL A 111 7.14 2.01 4.82
N GLN A 112 6.99 2.06 3.51
CA GLN A 112 5.93 2.83 2.86
C GLN A 112 4.53 2.28 3.19
N GLU A 113 4.34 0.96 3.18
CA GLU A 113 3.09 0.30 3.57
C GLU A 113 2.73 0.61 5.03
N ASN A 114 3.68 0.44 5.95
CA ASN A 114 3.49 0.77 7.36
C ASN A 114 3.20 2.25 7.58
N PHE A 115 3.85 3.14 6.83
CA PHE A 115 3.60 4.58 6.89
C PHE A 115 2.16 4.91 6.49
N TYR A 116 1.67 4.39 5.36
CA TYR A 116 0.28 4.62 4.95
C TYR A 116 -0.72 4.01 5.93
N HIS A 117 -0.44 2.82 6.46
CA HIS A 117 -1.28 2.20 7.48
C HIS A 117 -1.36 3.09 8.73
N SER A 118 -0.22 3.56 9.23
CA SER A 118 -0.17 4.44 10.40
C SER A 118 -0.88 5.78 10.14
N LEU A 119 -0.71 6.38 8.97
CA LEU A 119 -1.43 7.60 8.61
C LEU A 119 -2.95 7.40 8.65
N LEU A 120 -3.44 6.31 8.10
CA LEU A 120 -4.88 6.01 8.08
C LEU A 120 -5.43 5.71 9.48
N GLU A 121 -4.62 5.14 10.38
CA GLU A 121 -5.01 4.93 11.78
C GLU A 121 -5.12 6.23 12.59
N GLU A 122 -4.26 7.23 12.31
CA GLU A 122 -4.27 8.53 12.99
C GLU A 122 -5.37 9.47 12.49
N VAL A 123 -5.97 9.20 11.32
CA VAL A 123 -7.07 10.02 10.81
C VAL A 123 -8.28 9.88 11.73
N PRO A 124 -8.87 11.01 12.23
CA PRO A 124 -10.03 10.95 13.12
C PRO A 124 -11.30 10.44 12.44
N ASN A 125 -11.34 10.49 11.10
CA ASN A 125 -12.44 9.95 10.32
C ASN A 125 -12.32 8.43 10.20
N GLY A 126 -13.45 7.74 10.32
CA GLY A 126 -13.52 6.31 10.05
C GLY A 126 -13.31 6.03 8.56
N VAL A 127 -12.46 5.04 8.24
CA VAL A 127 -12.23 4.57 6.88
C VAL A 127 -12.46 3.07 6.85
N LEU A 128 -13.34 2.62 5.95
CA LEU A 128 -13.66 1.21 5.72
C LEU A 128 -13.60 0.95 4.21
N ALA A 129 -12.90 -0.09 3.77
CA ALA A 129 -12.82 -0.49 2.37
C ALA A 129 -13.15 -1.97 2.21
N TRP A 130 -13.90 -2.32 1.15
CA TRP A 130 -14.26 -3.70 0.85
C TRP A 130 -14.27 -3.96 -0.66
N ASN A 131 -14.16 -5.24 -1.03
CA ASN A 131 -14.21 -5.69 -2.42
C ASN A 131 -15.63 -6.02 -2.89
N SER A 132 -15.76 -6.46 -4.14
CA SER A 132 -17.04 -6.84 -4.76
C SER A 132 -17.74 -8.00 -4.05
N GLU A 133 -17.01 -8.85 -3.31
CA GLU A 133 -17.53 -9.96 -2.52
C GLU A 133 -17.99 -9.53 -1.11
N LYS A 134 -17.98 -8.21 -0.83
CA LYS A 134 -18.30 -7.65 0.49
C LYS A 134 -17.33 -8.07 1.60
N ARG A 135 -16.12 -8.52 1.24
CA ARG A 135 -15.04 -8.79 2.18
C ARG A 135 -14.31 -7.49 2.50
N VAL A 136 -14.12 -7.22 3.78
CA VAL A 136 -13.40 -6.03 4.24
C VAL A 136 -11.91 -6.21 3.96
N LEU A 137 -11.33 -5.25 3.25
CA LEU A 137 -9.92 -5.17 2.92
C LEU A 137 -9.15 -4.29 3.90
N PHE A 138 -9.80 -3.25 4.40
CA PHE A 138 -9.22 -2.30 5.33
C PHE A 138 -10.29 -1.67 6.22
N VAL A 139 -9.98 -1.48 7.49
CA VAL A 139 -10.77 -0.71 8.45
C VAL A 139 -9.81 -0.07 9.46
N ASN A 140 -9.94 1.24 9.70
CA ASN A 140 -9.12 1.89 10.73
C ASN A 140 -9.83 1.88 12.10
N GLY A 141 -9.05 2.10 13.15
CA GLY A 141 -9.56 2.14 14.52
C GLY A 141 -10.63 3.22 14.74
N ALA A 142 -10.59 4.35 14.01
CA ALA A 142 -11.62 5.37 14.07
C ALA A 142 -12.97 4.86 13.57
N ALA A 143 -13.01 4.09 12.48
CA ALA A 143 -14.24 3.48 11.96
C ALA A 143 -14.86 2.53 13.00
N LEU A 144 -14.04 1.66 13.61
CA LEU A 144 -14.51 0.74 14.64
C LEU A 144 -15.12 1.46 15.84
N ARG A 145 -14.43 2.50 16.33
CA ARG A 145 -14.92 3.31 17.45
C ARG A 145 -16.22 4.07 17.12
N LEU A 146 -16.31 4.67 15.94
CA LEU A 146 -17.48 5.43 15.50
C LEU A 146 -18.71 4.55 15.30
N LEU A 147 -18.50 3.36 14.74
CA LEU A 147 -19.56 2.36 14.53
C LEU A 147 -19.90 1.55 15.79
N GLY A 148 -19.04 1.60 16.81
CA GLY A 148 -19.24 0.85 18.05
C GLY A 148 -19.10 -0.67 17.86
N VAL A 149 -18.13 -1.11 17.06
CA VAL A 149 -17.81 -2.51 16.78
C VAL A 149 -16.35 -2.80 17.09
N GLU A 150 -16.04 -4.02 17.50
CA GLU A 150 -14.67 -4.42 17.83
C GLU A 150 -13.87 -4.83 16.58
N SER A 151 -14.53 -5.47 15.62
CA SER A 151 -13.92 -5.90 14.37
C SER A 151 -14.94 -6.10 13.27
N ILE A 152 -14.55 -5.91 12.02
CA ILE A 152 -15.40 -6.14 10.83
C ILE A 152 -14.56 -6.92 9.80
N ILE A 153 -14.98 -8.16 9.50
CA ILE A 153 -14.35 -9.01 8.48
C ILE A 153 -15.19 -9.01 7.20
N PHE A 154 -16.51 -9.04 7.36
CA PHE A 154 -17.46 -8.99 6.27
C PHE A 154 -18.46 -7.85 6.48
N LEU A 155 -18.83 -7.20 5.40
CA LEU A 155 -19.78 -6.08 5.42
C LEU A 155 -21.16 -6.47 5.98
N ARG A 156 -21.53 -7.76 5.89
CA ARG A 156 -22.76 -8.30 6.45
C ARG A 156 -22.90 -8.06 7.95
N GLN A 157 -21.79 -8.07 8.70
CA GLN A 157 -21.80 -7.78 10.15
C GLN A 157 -22.28 -6.36 10.43
N LEU A 158 -21.92 -5.42 9.55
CA LEU A 158 -22.36 -4.03 9.64
C LEU A 158 -23.82 -3.86 9.19
N GLU A 159 -24.24 -4.58 8.14
CA GLU A 159 -25.62 -4.59 7.64
C GLU A 159 -26.60 -5.16 8.68
N GLU A 160 -26.16 -6.14 9.48
CA GLU A 160 -26.96 -6.73 10.57
C GLU A 160 -27.10 -5.75 11.75
N GLN A 161 -26.04 -5.01 12.08
CA GLN A 161 -26.06 -4.04 13.18
C GLN A 161 -26.79 -2.75 12.81
N TYR A 162 -26.69 -2.32 11.55
CA TYR A 162 -27.31 -1.13 11.00
C TYR A 162 -28.08 -1.46 9.72
N PRO A 163 -29.31 -2.01 9.81
CA PRO A 163 -30.08 -2.44 8.64
C PRO A 163 -30.31 -1.34 7.59
N ILE A 164 -30.36 -0.09 8.03
CA ILE A 164 -30.53 1.08 7.16
C ILE A 164 -29.33 1.29 6.20
N LEU A 165 -28.13 0.80 6.57
CA LEU A 165 -26.96 0.87 5.72
C LEU A 165 -27.04 -0.07 4.52
N LYS A 166 -27.84 -1.15 4.57
CA LYS A 166 -28.00 -2.11 3.48
C LYS A 166 -28.49 -1.44 2.20
N ASP A 167 -29.46 -0.59 2.30
CA ASP A 167 -29.99 0.16 1.17
C ASP A 167 -29.01 1.19 0.65
N PHE A 168 -28.32 1.91 1.55
CA PHE A 168 -27.28 2.85 1.20
C PHE A 168 -26.10 2.18 0.48
N ILE A 169 -25.64 1.03 0.94
CA ILE A 169 -24.53 0.27 0.34
C ILE A 169 -24.92 -0.29 -1.04
N THR A 170 -26.18 -0.72 -1.19
CA THR A 170 -26.66 -1.35 -2.43
C THR A 170 -27.03 -0.33 -3.50
N HIS A 171 -27.71 0.75 -3.13
CA HIS A 171 -28.28 1.74 -4.05
C HIS A 171 -27.73 3.15 -3.90
N GLY A 172 -26.84 3.39 -2.90
CA GLY A 172 -26.31 4.72 -2.63
C GLY A 172 -25.53 5.29 -3.81
N ASN A 173 -25.92 6.49 -4.24
CA ASN A 173 -25.14 7.27 -5.18
C ASN A 173 -23.88 7.78 -4.47
N VAL A 174 -22.75 7.71 -5.18
CA VAL A 174 -21.41 8.15 -4.73
C VAL A 174 -21.40 9.63 -4.28
N GLU A 175 -22.34 10.43 -4.75
CA GLU A 175 -22.42 11.88 -4.50
C GLU A 175 -23.22 12.26 -3.23
N ASN A 176 -23.98 11.34 -2.63
CA ASN A 176 -24.83 11.66 -1.50
C ASN A 176 -24.20 11.18 -0.19
N SER A 177 -24.04 12.11 0.76
CA SER A 177 -23.73 11.77 2.15
C SER A 177 -24.98 11.22 2.84
N PHE A 178 -24.83 10.10 3.55
CA PHE A 178 -25.87 9.48 4.34
C PHE A 178 -25.66 9.79 5.82
N LEU A 179 -26.73 10.18 6.51
CA LEU A 179 -26.69 10.45 7.94
C LEU A 179 -27.11 9.21 8.72
N LEU A 180 -26.25 8.78 9.64
CA LEU A 180 -26.47 7.63 10.51
C LEU A 180 -26.34 8.07 11.98
N GLN A 181 -27.28 7.66 12.81
CA GLN A 181 -27.09 7.75 14.25
C GLN A 181 -26.46 6.46 14.76
N SER A 182 -25.28 6.58 15.35
CA SER A 182 -24.56 5.46 15.96
C SER A 182 -25.26 4.99 17.24
N ASN A 183 -24.98 3.74 17.65
CA ASN A 183 -25.44 3.20 18.94
C ASN A 183 -24.98 4.05 20.14
N SER A 184 -23.89 4.79 20.02
CA SER A 184 -23.38 5.76 20.98
C SER A 184 -24.07 7.14 20.90
N LYS A 185 -25.18 7.26 20.16
CA LYS A 185 -25.94 8.49 19.91
C LYS A 185 -25.19 9.60 19.15
N LYS A 186 -24.05 9.27 18.55
CA LYS A 186 -23.31 10.21 17.71
C LYS A 186 -23.96 10.33 16.33
N GLN A 187 -23.94 11.54 15.78
CA GLN A 187 -24.40 11.80 14.41
C GLN A 187 -23.22 11.59 13.46
N LEU A 188 -23.32 10.59 12.60
CA LEU A 188 -22.29 10.21 11.65
C LEU A 188 -22.71 10.60 10.23
N SER A 189 -21.82 11.23 9.49
CA SER A 189 -21.94 11.44 8.04
C SER A 189 -21.12 10.36 7.32
N LEU A 190 -21.79 9.60 6.47
CA LEU A 190 -21.19 8.52 5.68
C LEU A 190 -21.10 8.97 4.22
N SER A 191 -19.93 8.82 3.62
CA SER A 191 -19.74 9.05 2.19
C SER A 191 -19.06 7.84 1.56
N MET A 192 -19.53 7.43 0.39
CA MET A 192 -19.08 6.22 -0.29
C MET A 192 -18.44 6.60 -1.63
N ASN A 193 -17.30 5.98 -1.93
CA ASN A 193 -16.63 6.10 -3.22
C ASN A 193 -16.28 4.72 -3.77
N ARG A 194 -16.34 4.56 -5.10
CA ARG A 194 -15.96 3.32 -5.79
C ARG A 194 -14.79 3.57 -6.70
N MET A 195 -13.76 2.74 -6.59
CA MET A 195 -12.58 2.79 -7.43
C MET A 195 -12.25 1.42 -8.00
N LYS A 196 -11.59 1.39 -9.15
CA LYS A 196 -11.04 0.15 -9.72
C LYS A 196 -9.55 0.08 -9.41
N LEU A 197 -9.15 -1.02 -8.77
CA LEU A 197 -7.75 -1.33 -8.49
C LEU A 197 -7.45 -2.75 -9.00
N ASN A 198 -6.45 -2.90 -9.87
CA ASN A 198 -6.05 -4.21 -10.45
C ASN A 198 -7.24 -5.04 -10.98
N SER A 199 -8.17 -4.42 -11.72
CA SER A 199 -9.39 -5.04 -12.27
C SER A 199 -10.48 -5.39 -11.24
N GLU A 200 -10.26 -5.20 -9.95
CA GLU A 200 -11.27 -5.34 -8.91
C GLU A 200 -11.92 -3.99 -8.57
N THR A 201 -13.22 -4.02 -8.28
CA THR A 201 -13.92 -2.84 -7.78
C THR A 201 -13.82 -2.82 -6.27
N ILE A 202 -13.18 -1.77 -5.73
CA ILE A 202 -13.09 -1.51 -4.30
C ILE A 202 -14.04 -0.38 -3.96
N THR A 203 -14.84 -0.57 -2.93
CA THR A 203 -15.70 0.47 -2.36
C THR A 203 -15.08 0.97 -1.07
N LEU A 204 -14.96 2.29 -0.95
CA LEU A 204 -14.43 2.99 0.22
C LEU A 204 -15.58 3.76 0.88
N LEU A 205 -15.74 3.59 2.18
CA LEU A 205 -16.67 4.31 3.03
C LEU A 205 -15.87 5.21 3.98
N ALA A 206 -16.11 6.51 3.92
CA ALA A 206 -15.61 7.46 4.89
C ALA A 206 -16.73 7.80 5.88
N ILE A 207 -16.39 7.81 7.17
CA ILE A 207 -17.30 8.02 8.30
C ILE A 207 -16.80 9.21 9.10
N LYS A 208 -17.60 10.26 9.18
CA LYS A 208 -17.28 11.47 9.92
C LYS A 208 -18.25 11.66 11.07
N ASP A 209 -17.76 11.93 12.29
CA ASP A 209 -18.57 12.41 13.41
C ASP A 209 -18.89 13.90 13.18
N ILE A 210 -20.17 14.23 13.07
CA ILE A 210 -20.65 15.60 12.84
C ILE A 210 -21.45 16.14 14.01
N SER A 211 -21.39 15.49 15.17
CA SER A 211 -22.19 15.88 16.35
C SER A 211 -21.90 17.31 16.82
N ASN A 212 -20.62 17.69 16.82
CA ASN A 212 -20.20 19.03 17.22
C ASN A 212 -20.64 20.10 16.21
N GLU A 213 -20.44 19.84 14.91
CA GLU A 213 -20.83 20.76 13.84
C GLU A 213 -22.35 21.02 13.84
N LEU A 214 -23.16 20.00 14.14
CA LEU A 214 -24.59 20.14 14.26
C LEU A 214 -24.97 20.99 15.50
N SER A 215 -24.38 20.72 16.66
CA SER A 215 -24.62 21.47 17.88
C SER A 215 -24.24 22.95 17.76
N GLU A 216 -23.11 23.23 17.08
CA GLU A 216 -22.70 24.62 16.80
C GLU A 216 -23.70 25.34 15.88
N LYS A 217 -24.14 24.71 14.80
CA LYS A 217 -25.16 25.29 13.91
C LYS A 217 -26.50 25.49 14.58
N GLU A 218 -26.93 24.55 15.43
CA GLU A 218 -28.14 24.70 16.23
C GLU A 218 -28.02 25.89 17.19
N SER A 219 -26.91 26.01 17.91
CA SER A 219 -26.65 27.12 18.84
C SER A 219 -26.62 28.46 18.11
N GLU A 220 -26.00 28.55 16.95
CA GLU A 220 -26.00 29.76 16.12
C GLU A 220 -27.40 30.12 15.65
N SER A 221 -28.17 29.15 15.21
CA SER A 221 -29.57 29.34 14.80
C SER A 221 -30.44 29.82 15.96
N TRP A 222 -30.31 29.23 17.15
CA TRP A 222 -30.98 29.68 18.36
C TRP A 222 -30.61 31.11 18.75
N SER A 223 -29.32 31.45 18.69
CA SER A 223 -28.85 32.82 18.98
C SER A 223 -29.44 33.83 18.01
N LYS A 224 -29.52 33.48 16.72
CA LYS A 224 -30.13 34.33 15.70
C LYS A 224 -31.64 34.51 15.93
N LEU A 225 -32.36 33.43 16.23
CA LEU A 225 -33.78 33.47 16.57
C LEU A 225 -34.04 34.30 17.80
N THR A 226 -33.27 34.10 18.88
CA THR A 226 -33.41 34.87 20.14
C THR A 226 -33.18 36.34 19.88
N ARG A 227 -32.20 36.74 19.07
CA ARG A 227 -31.95 38.13 18.71
C ARG A 227 -33.13 38.75 17.96
N VAL A 228 -33.69 38.06 16.97
CA VAL A 228 -34.82 38.50 16.18
C VAL A 228 -36.06 38.67 17.11
N LEU A 229 -36.35 37.65 17.93
CA LEU A 229 -37.46 37.68 18.87
C LEU A 229 -37.32 38.82 19.90
N THR A 230 -36.12 39.00 20.45
CA THR A 230 -35.86 40.09 21.40
C THR A 230 -36.08 41.45 20.74
N HIS A 231 -35.65 41.64 19.51
CA HIS A 231 -35.85 42.88 18.76
C HIS A 231 -37.34 43.13 18.49
N GLU A 232 -38.09 42.11 18.06
CA GLU A 232 -39.54 42.22 17.83
C GLU A 232 -40.31 42.48 19.12
N ILE A 233 -39.95 41.80 20.21
CA ILE A 233 -40.55 42.02 21.54
C ILE A 233 -40.28 43.46 22.01
N MET A 234 -39.04 43.93 21.89
CA MET A 234 -38.70 45.31 22.28
C MET A 234 -39.46 46.33 21.44
N ASN A 235 -39.56 46.11 20.11
CA ASN A 235 -40.33 46.99 19.23
C ASN A 235 -41.81 47.02 19.55
N THR A 236 -42.38 45.96 20.11
CA THR A 236 -43.77 45.85 20.46
C THR A 236 -44.07 46.40 21.90
N ILE A 237 -43.19 46.10 22.86
CA ILE A 237 -43.37 46.49 24.25
C ILE A 237 -42.95 47.93 24.49
N ALA A 238 -41.93 48.48 23.86
CA ALA A 238 -41.49 49.85 24.10
C ALA A 238 -42.56 50.89 23.85
N PRO A 239 -43.42 50.84 22.80
CA PRO A 239 -44.55 51.72 22.63
C PRO A 239 -45.63 51.58 23.74
N ILE A 240 -45.87 50.34 24.18
CA ILE A 240 -46.84 50.05 25.23
C ILE A 240 -46.41 50.67 26.58
N VAL A 241 -45.13 50.49 26.92
CA VAL A 241 -44.53 51.10 28.13
C VAL A 241 -44.56 52.62 28.03
N SER A 242 -44.24 53.21 26.89
CA SER A 242 -44.31 54.66 26.67
C SER A 242 -45.72 55.19 26.79
N LEU A 243 -46.73 54.54 26.23
CA LEU A 243 -48.14 54.90 26.38
C LEU A 243 -48.61 54.79 27.82
N SER A 244 -48.21 53.76 28.54
CA SER A 244 -48.52 53.54 29.93
C SER A 244 -47.92 54.65 30.82
N GLN A 245 -46.68 55.04 30.58
CA GLN A 245 -46.03 56.16 31.28
C GLN A 245 -46.75 57.51 31.02
N THR A 246 -47.14 57.76 29.76
CA THR A 246 -47.84 58.95 29.35
C THR A 246 -49.23 59.02 30.05
N LEU A 247 -49.98 57.93 30.08
CA LEU A 247 -51.25 57.83 30.76
C LEU A 247 -51.09 58.07 32.27
N SER A 248 -50.10 57.53 32.89
CA SER A 248 -49.78 57.72 34.30
C SER A 248 -49.48 59.20 34.60
N SER A 249 -48.69 59.87 33.77
CA SER A 249 -48.36 61.27 33.95
C SER A 249 -49.56 62.20 33.74
N VAL A 250 -50.45 61.91 32.80
CA VAL A 250 -51.72 62.66 32.60
C VAL A 250 -52.67 62.48 33.81
N SER A 251 -52.79 61.29 34.36
CA SER A 251 -53.57 61.00 35.54
C SER A 251 -53.10 61.79 36.77
N TYR A 252 -51.78 61.90 36.96
CA TYR A 252 -51.19 62.70 38.06
C TYR A 252 -51.44 64.21 37.91
N THR A 253 -51.41 64.74 36.68
CA THR A 253 -51.64 66.14 36.43
C THR A 253 -53.13 66.50 36.62
N HIS A 254 -54.08 65.62 36.29
CA HIS A 254 -55.50 65.82 36.50
C HIS A 254 -55.91 65.82 38.02
N LEU A 255 -55.24 64.96 38.80
CA LEU A 255 -55.48 64.88 40.26
C LEU A 255 -54.95 66.08 41.08
N ARG A 256 -54.07 66.90 40.47
CA ARG A 256 -53.47 68.09 41.14
C ARG A 256 -54.15 69.36 40.78
N ALA A 257 -55.14 69.36 39.87
CA ALA A 257 -55.90 70.52 39.40
C ALA A 257 -57.30 70.63 40.01
N HIS A 258 -57.64 69.80 41.03
CA HIS A 258 -58.77 69.89 41.92
C HIS A 258 -58.25 69.97 43.37
#